data_b120351c5a342970fddf167fb90fef9f
#
_entry.id   b120351c5a342970fddf167fb90fef9f
#
_cell.length_a   1.000
_cell.length_b   1.000
_cell.length_c   1.000
_cell.angle_alpha   90.00
_cell.angle_beta   90.00
_cell.angle_gamma   90.00
#
_symmetry.space_group_name_H-M   'P 1'
#
loop_
_entity.id
_entity.type
_entity.pdbx_description
1 polymer ?
#
loop_
_entity_poly.entity_id
_entity_poly.type
_entity_poly.pdbx_seq_one_letter_code
_entity_poly.pdbx_strand_id
1 'polypeptide(L)'
;MHICVIGAGIVGLASAYALQQAGHAVSIIDRASAPAMGASGGNGAQLSYAYVQPLADPGIWASLPKLLLDKTSPLHMRWQLDPHQWSWLLQFLGACNAATLRATTQSLLTLAAQSRAALEATLQREQLNCDFHMPGKLVLQSTQAGLDGAARQVQLQAQLGGPQQRMVDAAEVARLEPALQHYVSQIAGAVYTPSECAIDCRKLCEALLALLRQRGAQVLLGCEVQQFQTQGSRITGVQTTRGLHKADHFVLAGGWESVPLARQLGVKRLPVYPLKGYSLTLDAGTAAEQLPRVSVTDSSRKVVFARIGERLRVAGMVEIVGDDRALHLDRIGRLREATHQVFPQLDIADDLQPWTGMRPATPTGLPITGRMPGGPQNLWLQTGHGALGLTLAFGSAQRLLEALDAAC
;
A
#
# COMPACT_ATOMS: atom_id res chain seq x y z
N MET A 1 6.35 28.14 -5.74
CA MET A 1 7.63 27.50 -5.37
C MET A 1 7.90 26.32 -6.30
N HIS A 2 9.16 25.93 -6.48
CA HIS A 2 9.54 24.72 -7.19
C HIS A 2 9.75 23.58 -6.19
N ILE A 3 9.02 22.46 -6.34
CA ILE A 3 9.06 21.33 -5.44
C ILE A 3 9.50 20.07 -6.20
N CYS A 4 10.56 19.43 -5.73
CA CYS A 4 11.07 18.19 -6.28
C CYS A 4 10.54 16.99 -5.51
N VAL A 5 9.76 16.13 -6.17
CA VAL A 5 9.26 14.87 -5.61
C VAL A 5 10.18 13.72 -6.04
N ILE A 6 10.75 13.01 -5.07
CA ILE A 6 11.65 11.88 -5.27
C ILE A 6 10.86 10.59 -5.07
N GLY A 7 10.53 9.94 -6.17
CA GLY A 7 9.71 8.73 -6.24
C GLY A 7 8.46 8.91 -7.11
N ALA A 8 8.31 8.05 -8.15
CA ALA A 8 7.17 8.01 -9.06
C ALA A 8 6.24 6.80 -8.78
N GLY A 9 6.14 6.39 -7.51
CA GLY A 9 5.07 5.53 -7.02
C GLY A 9 3.79 6.31 -6.79
N ILE A 10 2.69 5.60 -6.45
CA ILE A 10 1.37 6.24 -6.26
C ILE A 10 1.40 7.38 -5.23
N VAL A 11 2.15 7.24 -4.14
CA VAL A 11 2.25 8.27 -3.09
C VAL A 11 2.96 9.52 -3.63
N GLY A 12 4.07 9.35 -4.36
CA GLY A 12 4.79 10.46 -4.97
C GLY A 12 3.97 11.17 -6.05
N LEU A 13 3.30 10.40 -6.92
CA LEU A 13 2.49 10.97 -8.00
C LEU A 13 1.23 11.67 -7.48
N ALA A 14 0.55 11.14 -6.46
CA ALA A 14 -0.57 11.81 -5.81
C ALA A 14 -0.11 13.12 -5.13
N SER A 15 1.08 13.13 -4.49
CA SER A 15 1.67 14.33 -3.92
C SER A 15 2.03 15.36 -4.98
N ALA A 16 2.69 14.93 -6.08
CA ALA A 16 3.02 15.79 -7.20
C ALA A 16 1.77 16.42 -7.83
N TYR A 17 0.70 15.63 -7.98
CA TYR A 17 -0.59 16.12 -8.48
C TYR A 17 -1.19 17.17 -7.55
N ALA A 18 -1.29 16.93 -6.26
CA ALA A 18 -1.83 17.88 -5.29
C ALA A 18 -1.02 19.20 -5.28
N LEU A 19 0.31 19.12 -5.28
CA LEU A 19 1.19 20.27 -5.31
C LEU A 19 1.04 21.08 -6.61
N GLN A 20 0.94 20.42 -7.77
CA GLN A 20 0.73 21.10 -9.04
C GLN A 20 -0.65 21.76 -9.12
N GLN A 21 -1.70 21.10 -8.60
CA GLN A 21 -3.04 21.69 -8.50
C GLN A 21 -3.08 22.94 -7.62
N ALA A 22 -2.23 23.02 -6.60
CA ALA A 22 -2.06 24.19 -5.75
C ALA A 22 -1.17 25.30 -6.39
N GLY A 23 -0.76 25.13 -7.66
CA GLY A 23 -0.03 26.15 -8.41
C GLY A 23 1.50 26.11 -8.20
N HIS A 24 2.04 25.04 -7.61
CA HIS A 24 3.49 24.89 -7.50
C HIS A 24 4.09 24.33 -8.79
N ALA A 25 5.30 24.79 -9.14
CA ALA A 25 6.13 24.12 -10.14
C ALA A 25 6.62 22.79 -9.56
N VAL A 26 6.44 21.69 -10.29
CA VAL A 26 6.78 20.36 -9.80
C VAL A 26 7.80 19.68 -10.71
N SER A 27 8.81 19.04 -10.10
CA SER A 27 9.66 18.07 -10.76
C SER A 27 9.57 16.72 -10.07
N ILE A 28 9.70 15.63 -10.84
CA ILE A 28 9.63 14.27 -10.36
C ILE A 28 10.89 13.54 -10.78
N ILE A 29 11.58 12.93 -9.84
CA ILE A 29 12.78 12.12 -10.06
C ILE A 29 12.50 10.68 -9.62
N ASP A 30 12.76 9.71 -10.50
CA ASP A 30 12.73 8.30 -10.13
C ASP A 30 13.86 7.54 -10.83
N ARG A 31 14.50 6.61 -10.09
CA ARG A 31 15.56 5.75 -10.65
C ARG A 31 15.03 4.74 -11.66
N ALA A 32 13.76 4.36 -11.57
CA ALA A 32 13.12 3.47 -12.51
C ALA A 32 12.79 4.18 -13.83
N SER A 33 12.80 3.42 -14.93
CA SER A 33 12.50 3.92 -16.27
C SER A 33 11.01 4.16 -16.53
N ALA A 34 10.14 3.69 -15.61
CA ALA A 34 8.68 3.85 -15.68
C ALA A 34 8.11 4.14 -14.28
N PRO A 35 6.90 4.71 -14.17
CA PRO A 35 6.23 4.89 -12.90
C PRO A 35 5.79 3.55 -12.30
N ALA A 36 5.53 3.52 -11.01
CA ALA A 36 4.98 2.36 -10.29
C ALA A 36 5.85 1.08 -10.34
N MET A 37 7.13 1.17 -10.61
CA MET A 37 8.01 -0.01 -10.66
C MET A 37 8.33 -0.61 -9.28
N GLY A 38 8.07 0.12 -8.20
CA GLY A 38 8.18 -0.36 -6.82
C GLY A 38 6.87 -0.99 -6.31
N ALA A 39 6.59 -0.83 -5.01
CA ALA A 39 5.43 -1.41 -4.33
C ALA A 39 4.07 -1.10 -4.98
N SER A 40 3.96 -0.02 -5.75
CA SER A 40 2.73 0.40 -6.42
C SER A 40 2.33 -0.52 -7.57
N GLY A 41 3.29 -1.06 -8.33
CA GLY A 41 3.00 -1.80 -9.57
C GLY A 41 2.38 -3.18 -9.37
N GLY A 42 2.69 -3.83 -8.25
CA GLY A 42 2.18 -5.17 -7.93
C GLY A 42 1.32 -5.20 -6.67
N ASN A 43 0.71 -4.09 -6.27
CA ASN A 43 -0.18 -4.06 -5.11
C ASN A 43 -1.46 -4.88 -5.34
N GLY A 44 -2.24 -5.10 -4.27
CA GLY A 44 -3.46 -5.91 -4.30
C GLY A 44 -4.65 -5.28 -5.03
N ALA A 45 -4.50 -4.11 -5.67
CA ALA A 45 -5.53 -3.39 -6.43
C ALA A 45 -6.80 -3.01 -5.63
N GLN A 46 -6.85 -3.30 -4.33
CA GLN A 46 -7.98 -2.98 -3.47
C GLN A 46 -7.80 -1.62 -2.81
N LEU A 47 -8.82 -0.78 -2.90
CA LEU A 47 -8.98 0.45 -2.14
C LEU A 47 -9.81 0.11 -0.89
N SER A 48 -9.11 -0.12 0.21
CA SER A 48 -9.71 -0.64 1.44
C SER A 48 -9.92 0.47 2.47
N TYR A 49 -10.99 1.24 2.33
CA TYR A 49 -11.26 2.40 3.18
C TYR A 49 -11.83 2.02 4.56
N ALA A 50 -12.49 0.88 4.66
CA ALA A 50 -12.94 0.32 5.92
C ALA A 50 -11.94 -0.71 6.49
N TYR A 51 -11.28 -1.48 5.65
CA TYR A 51 -10.33 -2.50 6.08
C TYR A 51 -8.91 -1.91 6.22
N VAL A 52 -8.76 -0.94 7.15
CA VAL A 52 -7.51 -0.21 7.44
C VAL A 52 -6.81 -0.67 8.70
N GLN A 53 -7.16 -1.85 9.23
CA GLN A 53 -6.59 -2.38 10.46
C GLN A 53 -5.05 -2.45 10.37
N PRO A 54 -4.32 -1.85 11.34
CA PRO A 54 -2.87 -1.92 11.37
C PRO A 54 -2.38 -3.36 11.65
N LEU A 55 -1.17 -3.66 11.20
CA LEU A 55 -0.52 -4.95 11.48
C LEU A 55 -0.19 -5.09 12.97
N ALA A 56 0.06 -3.97 13.67
CA ALA A 56 0.32 -3.93 15.11
C ALA A 56 -0.99 -4.16 15.90
N ASP A 57 -1.34 -5.42 16.09
CA ASP A 57 -2.53 -5.88 16.80
C ASP A 57 -2.12 -6.65 18.07
N PRO A 58 -2.83 -6.49 19.21
CA PRO A 58 -2.54 -7.25 20.44
C PRO A 58 -2.54 -8.77 20.25
N GLY A 59 -3.31 -9.30 19.31
CA GLY A 59 -3.36 -10.73 18.98
C GLY A 59 -2.04 -11.30 18.45
N ILE A 60 -1.10 -10.45 18.07
CA ILE A 60 0.25 -10.90 17.63
C ILE A 60 0.95 -11.68 18.72
N TRP A 61 0.77 -11.30 19.99
CA TRP A 61 1.42 -11.95 21.12
C TRP A 61 1.07 -13.44 21.25
N ALA A 62 -0.20 -13.78 21.01
CA ALA A 62 -0.65 -15.19 21.00
C ALA A 62 -0.13 -15.96 19.78
N SER A 63 0.16 -15.26 18.68
CA SER A 63 0.60 -15.86 17.42
C SER A 63 2.12 -15.95 17.28
N LEU A 64 2.89 -15.24 18.11
CA LEU A 64 4.35 -15.16 18.03
C LEU A 64 5.06 -16.52 17.98
N PRO A 65 4.75 -17.52 18.84
CA PRO A 65 5.43 -18.82 18.78
C PRO A 65 5.24 -19.52 17.42
N LYS A 66 4.02 -19.47 16.87
CA LYS A 66 3.71 -20.03 15.55
C LYS A 66 4.44 -19.28 14.43
N LEU A 67 4.49 -17.95 14.49
CA LEU A 67 5.18 -17.11 13.51
C LEU A 67 6.69 -17.35 13.46
N LEU A 68 7.29 -17.69 14.58
CA LEU A 68 8.73 -17.93 14.69
C LEU A 68 9.13 -19.35 14.27
N LEU A 69 8.24 -20.34 14.46
CA LEU A 69 8.56 -21.76 14.29
C LEU A 69 8.04 -22.32 12.96
N ASP A 70 6.97 -21.76 12.40
CA ASP A 70 6.31 -22.26 11.19
C ASP A 70 6.87 -21.62 9.93
N LYS A 71 7.75 -22.34 9.22
CA LYS A 71 8.30 -21.92 7.92
C LYS A 71 7.26 -21.82 6.80
N THR A 72 6.07 -22.39 7.00
CA THR A 72 4.96 -22.36 6.04
C THR A 72 4.04 -21.15 6.23
N SER A 73 4.23 -20.42 7.33
CA SER A 73 3.42 -19.23 7.66
C SER A 73 3.43 -18.20 6.51
N PRO A 74 2.30 -17.57 6.20
CA PRO A 74 2.24 -16.44 5.27
C PRO A 74 2.99 -15.19 5.79
N LEU A 75 3.31 -15.15 7.09
CA LEU A 75 4.23 -14.21 7.71
C LEU A 75 5.53 -14.93 8.02
N HIS A 76 6.61 -14.53 7.34
CA HIS A 76 7.94 -15.12 7.51
C HIS A 76 8.94 -14.05 7.94
N MET A 77 9.84 -14.41 8.86
CA MET A 77 10.90 -13.52 9.31
C MET A 77 12.27 -14.20 9.21
N ARG A 78 13.23 -13.48 8.62
CA ARG A 78 14.65 -13.84 8.63
C ARG A 78 15.39 -12.92 9.60
N TRP A 79 15.98 -13.50 10.63
CA TRP A 79 16.81 -12.77 11.57
C TRP A 79 18.07 -12.25 10.89
N GLN A 80 18.34 -10.97 11.04
CA GLN A 80 19.53 -10.31 10.51
C GLN A 80 20.26 -9.56 11.62
N LEU A 81 21.57 -9.42 11.50
CA LEU A 81 22.38 -8.55 12.36
C LEU A 81 22.25 -7.10 11.87
N ASP A 82 21.02 -6.62 11.77
CA ASP A 82 20.68 -5.27 11.33
C ASP A 82 20.05 -4.49 12.49
N PRO A 83 20.73 -3.48 13.06
CA PRO A 83 20.17 -2.65 14.13
C PRO A 83 18.87 -1.96 13.76
N HIS A 84 18.65 -1.71 12.47
CA HIS A 84 17.42 -1.09 11.98
C HIS A 84 16.23 -2.07 12.08
N GLN A 85 16.45 -3.35 11.72
CA GLN A 85 15.44 -4.40 11.90
C GLN A 85 15.03 -4.53 13.36
N TRP A 86 16.00 -4.62 14.27
CA TRP A 86 15.73 -4.76 15.70
C TRP A 86 15.03 -3.55 16.29
N SER A 87 15.47 -2.34 15.93
CA SER A 87 14.82 -1.11 16.37
C SER A 87 13.35 -1.03 15.90
N TRP A 88 13.11 -1.42 14.65
CA TRP A 88 11.75 -1.43 14.08
C TRP A 88 10.88 -2.49 14.78
N LEU A 89 11.40 -3.71 14.99
CA LEU A 89 10.68 -4.80 15.67
C LEU A 89 10.31 -4.44 17.09
N LEU A 90 11.22 -3.85 17.87
CA LEU A 90 10.94 -3.42 19.24
C LEU A 90 9.84 -2.35 19.29
N GLN A 91 9.88 -1.39 18.39
CA GLN A 91 8.81 -0.38 18.27
C GLN A 91 7.49 -1.00 17.83
N PHE A 92 7.52 -1.97 16.89
CA PHE A 92 6.35 -2.70 16.44
C PHE A 92 5.69 -3.48 17.59
N LEU A 93 6.47 -4.26 18.34
CA LEU A 93 5.98 -4.99 19.50
C LEU A 93 5.43 -4.05 20.57
N GLY A 94 6.09 -2.90 20.82
CA GLY A 94 5.60 -1.87 21.72
C GLY A 94 4.27 -1.23 21.27
N ALA A 95 4.03 -1.21 19.95
CA ALA A 95 2.76 -0.72 19.38
C ALA A 95 1.62 -1.76 19.43
N CYS A 96 1.92 -3.05 19.68
CA CYS A 96 0.93 -4.13 19.75
C CYS A 96 0.14 -4.11 21.08
N ASN A 97 -0.64 -3.07 21.30
CA ASN A 97 -1.52 -2.90 22.45
C ASN A 97 -2.86 -2.23 22.05
N ALA A 98 -3.89 -2.40 22.87
CA ALA A 98 -5.24 -1.96 22.56
C ALA A 98 -5.39 -0.43 22.39
N ALA A 99 -4.63 0.36 23.18
CA ALA A 99 -4.68 1.82 23.11
C ALA A 99 -4.11 2.32 21.76
N THR A 100 -2.94 1.82 21.39
CA THR A 100 -2.31 2.13 20.10
C THR A 100 -3.14 1.64 18.91
N LEU A 101 -3.68 0.42 18.97
CA LEU A 101 -4.58 -0.12 17.96
C LEU A 101 -5.77 0.80 17.72
N ARG A 102 -6.46 1.22 18.80
CA ARG A 102 -7.63 2.12 18.71
C ARG A 102 -7.26 3.47 18.09
N ALA A 103 -6.22 4.13 18.60
CA ALA A 103 -5.78 5.45 18.14
C ALA A 103 -5.33 5.40 16.66
N THR A 104 -4.55 4.38 16.29
CA THR A 104 -4.10 4.17 14.92
C THR A 104 -5.26 3.89 13.98
N THR A 105 -6.21 3.02 14.37
CA THR A 105 -7.40 2.71 13.55
C THR A 105 -8.22 3.97 13.30
N GLN A 106 -8.46 4.80 14.33
CA GLN A 106 -9.17 6.06 14.17
C GLN A 106 -8.47 7.01 13.19
N SER A 107 -7.15 7.18 13.33
CA SER A 107 -6.35 8.04 12.45
C SER A 107 -6.35 7.54 11.01
N LEU A 108 -6.28 6.22 10.82
CA LEU A 108 -6.33 5.59 9.49
C LEU A 108 -7.71 5.71 8.84
N LEU A 109 -8.80 5.54 9.59
CA LEU A 109 -10.17 5.74 9.08
C LEU A 109 -10.38 7.18 8.60
N THR A 110 -9.93 8.17 9.39
CA THR A 110 -10.00 9.59 8.99
C THR A 110 -9.20 9.86 7.73
N LEU A 111 -7.95 9.36 7.66
CA LEU A 111 -7.10 9.54 6.49
C LEU A 111 -7.66 8.81 5.26
N ALA A 112 -8.23 7.61 5.44
CA ALA A 112 -8.85 6.84 4.38
C ALA A 112 -10.08 7.55 3.80
N ALA A 113 -10.93 8.15 4.65
CA ALA A 113 -12.08 8.94 4.20
C ALA A 113 -11.64 10.19 3.41
N GLN A 114 -10.63 10.93 3.89
CA GLN A 114 -10.02 12.04 3.16
C GLN A 114 -9.45 11.59 1.81
N SER A 115 -8.72 10.46 1.81
CA SER A 115 -8.11 9.92 0.60
C SER A 115 -9.14 9.48 -0.43
N ARG A 116 -10.23 8.85 0.02
CA ARG A 116 -11.36 8.47 -0.84
C ARG A 116 -11.95 9.68 -1.55
N ALA A 117 -12.33 10.70 -0.78
CA ALA A 117 -12.93 11.91 -1.34
C ALA A 117 -11.99 12.58 -2.36
N ALA A 118 -10.70 12.67 -2.05
CA ALA A 118 -9.70 13.28 -2.93
C ALA A 118 -9.45 12.45 -4.20
N LEU A 119 -9.39 11.12 -4.11
CA LEU A 119 -9.24 10.24 -5.28
C LEU A 119 -10.49 10.32 -6.17
N GLU A 120 -11.70 10.15 -5.63
CA GLU A 120 -12.94 10.20 -6.39
C GLU A 120 -13.11 11.56 -7.10
N ALA A 121 -12.83 12.68 -6.43
CA ALA A 121 -12.82 14.01 -7.04
C ALA A 121 -11.77 14.14 -8.15
N THR A 122 -10.58 13.52 -7.99
CA THR A 122 -9.54 13.50 -9.02
C THR A 122 -10.00 12.69 -10.23
N LEU A 123 -10.52 11.48 -10.02
CA LEU A 123 -11.02 10.63 -11.10
C LEU A 123 -12.14 11.32 -11.90
N GLN A 124 -13.07 11.98 -11.20
CA GLN A 124 -14.16 12.72 -11.83
C GLN A 124 -13.66 13.94 -12.62
N ARG A 125 -12.71 14.71 -12.07
CA ARG A 125 -12.17 15.92 -12.72
C ARG A 125 -11.34 15.59 -13.94
N GLU A 126 -10.45 14.59 -13.81
CA GLU A 126 -9.43 14.30 -14.81
C GLU A 126 -9.83 13.18 -15.78
N GLN A 127 -10.96 12.50 -15.54
CA GLN A 127 -11.48 11.39 -16.36
C GLN A 127 -10.41 10.31 -16.61
N LEU A 128 -9.65 9.93 -15.58
CA LEU A 128 -8.56 8.99 -15.70
C LEU A 128 -9.07 7.57 -15.97
N ASN A 129 -8.55 6.92 -17.00
CA ASN A 129 -8.84 5.51 -17.28
C ASN A 129 -7.87 4.60 -16.51
N CYS A 130 -8.34 4.00 -15.43
CA CYS A 130 -7.53 3.17 -14.53
C CYS A 130 -8.31 1.97 -13.95
N ASP A 131 -9.31 1.47 -14.66
CA ASP A 131 -10.16 0.34 -14.27
C ASP A 131 -10.81 0.53 -12.87
N PHE A 132 -11.12 1.79 -12.50
CA PHE A 132 -11.77 2.07 -11.22
C PHE A 132 -13.21 1.57 -11.21
N HIS A 133 -13.59 0.81 -10.18
CA HIS A 133 -14.96 0.37 -9.95
C HIS A 133 -15.20 0.10 -8.46
N MET A 134 -16.47 -0.07 -8.08
CA MET A 134 -16.90 -0.30 -6.71
C MET A 134 -17.51 -1.71 -6.56
N PRO A 135 -16.69 -2.77 -6.47
CA PRO A 135 -17.19 -4.15 -6.41
C PRO A 135 -17.68 -4.55 -5.01
N GLY A 136 -17.42 -3.75 -3.98
CA GLY A 136 -17.46 -4.20 -2.61
C GLY A 136 -16.30 -5.12 -2.24
N LYS A 137 -16.30 -5.60 -0.99
CA LYS A 137 -15.25 -6.49 -0.48
C LYS A 137 -15.80 -7.52 0.50
N LEU A 138 -15.39 -8.76 0.33
CA LEU A 138 -15.59 -9.88 1.26
C LEU A 138 -14.26 -10.21 1.94
N VAL A 139 -14.24 -10.22 3.28
CA VAL A 139 -13.12 -10.70 4.09
C VAL A 139 -13.51 -12.02 4.72
N LEU A 140 -13.09 -13.13 4.11
CA LEU A 140 -13.47 -14.48 4.48
C LEU A 140 -12.79 -14.90 5.79
N GLN A 141 -13.52 -15.58 6.67
CA GLN A 141 -13.05 -16.15 7.93
C GLN A 141 -13.25 -17.66 7.92
N SER A 142 -12.17 -18.42 8.03
CA SER A 142 -12.23 -19.89 7.97
C SER A 142 -12.70 -20.54 9.27
N THR A 143 -12.67 -19.81 10.39
CA THR A 143 -13.04 -20.33 11.72
C THR A 143 -14.03 -19.42 12.43
N GLN A 144 -14.85 -19.99 13.33
CA GLN A 144 -15.78 -19.21 14.15
C GLN A 144 -15.02 -18.19 15.02
N ALA A 145 -13.89 -18.55 15.61
CA ALA A 145 -13.08 -17.63 16.41
C ALA A 145 -12.56 -16.44 15.59
N GLY A 146 -12.18 -16.66 14.32
CA GLY A 146 -11.82 -15.60 13.38
C GLY A 146 -13.00 -14.69 13.07
N LEU A 147 -14.20 -15.27 12.85
CA LEU A 147 -15.42 -14.53 12.59
C LEU A 147 -15.83 -13.66 13.79
N ASP A 148 -15.73 -14.18 15.02
CA ASP A 148 -16.00 -13.44 16.25
C ASP A 148 -14.99 -12.30 16.46
N GLY A 149 -13.72 -12.53 16.12
CA GLY A 149 -12.68 -11.49 16.10
C GLY A 149 -13.00 -10.38 15.10
N ALA A 150 -13.41 -10.75 13.90
CA ALA A 150 -13.82 -9.81 12.86
C ALA A 150 -15.06 -9.00 13.27
N ALA A 151 -16.03 -9.62 13.94
CA ALA A 151 -17.23 -8.92 14.45
C ALA A 151 -16.86 -7.85 15.48
N ARG A 152 -15.94 -8.15 16.41
CA ARG A 152 -15.44 -7.12 17.37
C ARG A 152 -14.74 -5.97 16.65
N GLN A 153 -13.97 -6.25 15.59
CA GLN A 153 -13.31 -5.22 14.80
C GLN A 153 -14.32 -4.34 14.04
N VAL A 154 -15.35 -4.94 13.46
CA VAL A 154 -16.45 -4.20 12.81
C VAL A 154 -17.14 -3.26 13.80
N GLN A 155 -17.44 -3.73 15.01
CA GLN A 155 -18.03 -2.90 16.06
C GLN A 155 -17.12 -1.73 16.46
N LEU A 156 -15.82 -1.99 16.63
CA LEU A 156 -14.84 -0.94 16.93
C LEU A 156 -14.81 0.13 15.83
N GLN A 157 -14.76 -0.29 14.57
CA GLN A 157 -14.72 0.64 13.44
C GLN A 157 -16.01 1.44 13.30
N ALA A 158 -17.17 0.83 13.54
CA ALA A 158 -18.45 1.54 13.57
C ALA A 158 -18.49 2.61 14.66
N GLN A 159 -17.97 2.33 15.86
CA GLN A 159 -17.84 3.30 16.95
C GLN A 159 -16.88 4.45 16.61
N LEU A 160 -15.91 4.22 15.73
CA LEU A 160 -14.94 5.21 15.27
C LEU A 160 -15.39 5.95 13.99
N GLY A 161 -16.66 5.78 13.56
CA GLY A 161 -17.21 6.43 12.38
C GLY A 161 -16.74 5.84 11.04
N GLY A 162 -16.28 4.59 11.03
CA GLY A 162 -15.90 3.87 9.82
C GLY A 162 -17.09 3.56 8.90
N PRO A 163 -16.82 3.20 7.62
CA PRO A 163 -17.85 2.82 6.67
C PRO A 163 -18.67 1.61 7.14
N GLN A 164 -19.90 1.51 6.65
CA GLN A 164 -20.79 0.41 7.00
C GLN A 164 -20.23 -0.94 6.56
N GLN A 165 -20.15 -1.86 7.50
CA GLN A 165 -19.75 -3.25 7.30
C GLN A 165 -20.82 -4.17 7.93
N ARG A 166 -20.98 -5.37 7.40
CA ARG A 166 -21.87 -6.36 7.98
C ARG A 166 -21.27 -7.76 7.95
N MET A 167 -21.63 -8.53 8.97
CA MET A 167 -21.32 -9.96 9.00
C MET A 167 -22.27 -10.70 8.05
N VAL A 168 -21.74 -11.66 7.31
CA VAL A 168 -22.49 -12.51 6.37
C VAL A 168 -22.11 -13.96 6.58
N ASP A 169 -23.10 -14.84 6.47
CA ASP A 169 -22.90 -16.30 6.51
C ASP A 169 -22.40 -16.84 5.16
N ALA A 170 -22.07 -18.13 5.13
CA ALA A 170 -21.58 -18.81 3.94
C ALA A 170 -22.59 -18.79 2.77
N ALA A 171 -23.89 -18.90 3.07
CA ALA A 171 -24.95 -18.88 2.05
C ALA A 171 -25.06 -17.50 1.40
N GLU A 172 -24.94 -16.45 2.20
CA GLU A 172 -24.92 -15.07 1.67
C GLU A 172 -23.64 -14.76 0.90
N VAL A 173 -22.48 -15.27 1.32
CA VAL A 173 -21.22 -15.17 0.54
C VAL A 173 -21.42 -15.75 -0.86
N ALA A 174 -22.03 -16.95 -1.01
CA ALA A 174 -22.30 -17.55 -2.32
C ALA A 174 -23.25 -16.71 -3.18
N ARG A 175 -24.21 -16.00 -2.56
CA ARG A 175 -25.12 -15.08 -3.30
C ARG A 175 -24.43 -13.80 -3.75
N LEU A 176 -23.57 -13.23 -2.91
CA LEU A 176 -22.81 -12.02 -3.22
C LEU A 176 -21.73 -12.28 -4.27
N GLU A 177 -21.05 -13.42 -4.16
CA GLU A 177 -19.97 -13.84 -5.05
C GLU A 177 -20.14 -15.32 -5.46
N PRO A 178 -20.87 -15.57 -6.56
CA PRO A 178 -21.12 -16.95 -7.03
C PRO A 178 -19.84 -17.71 -7.37
N ALA A 179 -18.75 -17.04 -7.74
CA ALA A 179 -17.47 -17.69 -8.00
C ALA A 179 -16.87 -18.38 -6.77
N LEU A 180 -17.36 -18.06 -5.56
CA LEU A 180 -16.96 -18.70 -4.31
C LEU A 180 -17.81 -19.91 -3.93
N GLN A 181 -18.82 -20.32 -4.73
CA GLN A 181 -19.76 -21.39 -4.38
C GLN A 181 -19.07 -22.69 -3.93
N HIS A 182 -17.96 -23.05 -4.55
CA HIS A 182 -17.18 -24.24 -4.19
C HIS A 182 -16.33 -24.06 -2.92
N TYR A 183 -16.12 -22.82 -2.48
CA TYR A 183 -15.27 -22.49 -1.34
C TYR A 183 -16.02 -22.21 -0.05
N VAL A 184 -17.34 -21.94 -0.11
CA VAL A 184 -18.14 -21.55 1.06
C VAL A 184 -18.20 -22.59 2.17
N SER A 185 -18.01 -23.88 1.87
CA SER A 185 -17.93 -24.94 2.87
C SER A 185 -16.68 -24.88 3.75
N GLN A 186 -15.66 -24.11 3.35
CA GLN A 186 -14.39 -23.95 4.05
C GLN A 186 -14.34 -22.68 4.92
N ILE A 187 -15.43 -21.92 4.98
CA ILE A 187 -15.50 -20.66 5.76
C ILE A 187 -16.62 -20.70 6.79
N ALA A 188 -16.40 -20.07 7.94
CA ALA A 188 -17.42 -19.83 8.95
C ALA A 188 -18.34 -18.64 8.57
N GLY A 189 -17.85 -17.73 7.71
CA GLY A 189 -18.55 -16.54 7.25
C GLY A 189 -17.59 -15.47 6.76
N ALA A 190 -18.09 -14.27 6.57
CA ALA A 190 -17.26 -13.14 6.11
C ALA A 190 -17.73 -11.81 6.68
N VAL A 191 -16.87 -10.79 6.55
CA VAL A 191 -17.26 -9.39 6.64
C VAL A 191 -17.48 -8.86 5.23
N TYR A 192 -18.63 -8.29 4.95
CA TYR A 192 -18.94 -7.63 3.69
C TYR A 192 -18.97 -6.11 3.85
N THR A 193 -18.24 -5.42 2.98
CA THR A 193 -18.18 -3.96 2.90
C THR A 193 -18.56 -3.53 1.48
N PRO A 194 -19.81 -3.06 1.25
CA PRO A 194 -20.30 -2.75 -0.09
C PRO A 194 -19.60 -1.54 -0.73
N SER A 195 -19.05 -0.65 0.07
CA SER A 195 -18.45 0.62 -0.40
C SER A 195 -16.96 0.52 -0.75
N GLU A 196 -16.34 -0.65 -0.66
CA GLU A 196 -14.93 -0.83 -1.04
C GLU A 196 -14.76 -0.81 -2.56
N CYS A 197 -13.63 -0.30 -3.02
CA CYS A 197 -13.34 -0.09 -4.44
C CYS A 197 -12.14 -0.92 -4.88
N ALA A 198 -11.98 -1.05 -6.19
CA ALA A 198 -10.79 -1.60 -6.82
C ALA A 198 -10.32 -0.70 -7.97
N ILE A 199 -9.01 -0.71 -8.24
CA ILE A 199 -8.38 0.13 -9.26
C ILE A 199 -7.05 -0.49 -9.71
N ASP A 200 -6.70 -0.36 -10.98
CA ASP A 200 -5.35 -0.65 -11.45
C ASP A 200 -4.39 0.50 -11.08
N CYS A 201 -3.60 0.27 -10.03
CA CYS A 201 -2.66 1.27 -9.53
C CYS A 201 -1.57 1.64 -10.54
N ARG A 202 -1.15 0.71 -11.40
CA ARG A 202 -0.16 0.99 -12.45
C ARG A 202 -0.75 1.93 -13.48
N LYS A 203 -1.95 1.64 -14.01
CA LYS A 203 -2.67 2.53 -14.94
C LYS A 203 -2.92 3.91 -14.32
N LEU A 204 -3.31 3.97 -13.04
CA LEU A 204 -3.49 5.24 -12.32
C LEU A 204 -2.18 6.04 -12.27
N CYS A 205 -1.06 5.40 -11.94
CA CYS A 205 0.26 6.07 -11.90
C CYS A 205 0.69 6.56 -13.29
N GLU A 206 0.47 5.77 -14.34
CA GLU A 206 0.77 6.14 -15.72
C GLU A 206 -0.08 7.33 -16.17
N ALA A 207 -1.38 7.32 -15.88
CA ALA A 207 -2.31 8.41 -16.20
C ALA A 207 -1.96 9.70 -15.44
N LEU A 208 -1.66 9.62 -14.13
CA LEU A 208 -1.21 10.77 -13.35
C LEU A 208 0.10 11.35 -13.88
N LEU A 209 1.06 10.50 -14.23
CA LEU A 209 2.35 10.96 -14.77
C LEU A 209 2.17 11.65 -16.13
N ALA A 210 1.33 11.11 -17.01
CA ALA A 210 1.00 11.73 -18.30
C ALA A 210 0.35 13.10 -18.10
N LEU A 211 -0.62 13.20 -17.20
CA LEU A 211 -1.31 14.45 -16.85
C LEU A 211 -0.33 15.51 -16.30
N LEU A 212 0.54 15.10 -15.37
CA LEU A 212 1.55 15.98 -14.78
C LEU A 212 2.51 16.53 -15.84
N ARG A 213 2.96 15.69 -16.78
CA ARG A 213 3.80 16.13 -17.93
C ARG A 213 3.06 17.11 -18.82
N GLN A 214 1.82 16.81 -19.17
CA GLN A 214 0.98 17.70 -20.00
C GLN A 214 0.84 19.09 -19.37
N ARG A 215 0.82 19.15 -18.03
CA ARG A 215 0.74 20.40 -17.25
C ARG A 215 2.09 21.03 -16.92
N GLY A 216 3.14 20.59 -17.59
CA GLY A 216 4.46 21.20 -17.50
C GLY A 216 5.35 20.71 -16.34
N ALA A 217 5.00 19.62 -15.64
CA ALA A 217 5.90 19.02 -14.66
C ALA A 217 7.14 18.45 -15.36
N GLN A 218 8.32 18.73 -14.80
CA GLN A 218 9.56 18.12 -15.26
C GLN A 218 9.68 16.70 -14.73
N VAL A 219 9.71 15.69 -15.60
CA VAL A 219 9.76 14.28 -15.20
C VAL A 219 11.08 13.63 -15.65
N LEU A 220 11.85 13.17 -14.68
CA LEU A 220 13.17 12.55 -14.83
C LEU A 220 13.09 11.09 -14.36
N LEU A 221 12.63 10.19 -15.22
CA LEU A 221 12.67 8.73 -15.01
C LEU A 221 14.00 8.16 -15.45
N GLY A 222 14.41 6.99 -14.90
CA GLY A 222 15.75 6.43 -15.08
C GLY A 222 16.84 7.38 -14.57
N CYS A 223 16.52 8.14 -13.53
CA CYS A 223 17.37 9.17 -12.95
C CYS A 223 17.49 8.91 -11.43
N GLU A 224 18.65 8.44 -11.00
CA GLU A 224 18.89 8.07 -9.61
C GLU A 224 19.49 9.23 -8.83
N VAL A 225 18.95 9.47 -7.63
CA VAL A 225 19.51 10.39 -6.64
C VAL A 225 20.74 9.74 -6.03
N GLN A 226 21.91 10.40 -6.19
CA GLN A 226 23.18 9.93 -5.66
C GLN A 226 23.52 10.60 -4.34
N GLN A 227 23.38 11.94 -4.27
CA GLN A 227 23.77 12.72 -3.11
C GLN A 227 22.94 14.00 -2.98
N PHE A 228 22.65 14.40 -1.76
CA PHE A 228 22.09 15.72 -1.45
C PHE A 228 23.19 16.73 -1.22
N GLN A 229 23.06 17.90 -1.82
CA GLN A 229 23.87 19.07 -1.51
C GLN A 229 23.14 19.90 -0.45
N THR A 230 23.84 20.29 0.61
CA THR A 230 23.26 21.06 1.71
C THR A 230 24.10 22.31 2.01
N GLN A 231 23.42 23.36 2.42
CA GLN A 231 24.05 24.58 2.98
C GLN A 231 23.32 24.90 4.28
N GLY A 232 24.03 24.80 5.40
CA GLY A 232 23.41 24.90 6.71
C GLY A 232 22.32 23.84 6.91
N SER A 233 21.12 24.25 7.27
CA SER A 233 19.97 23.40 7.53
C SER A 233 19.05 23.19 6.30
N ARG A 234 19.51 23.55 5.09
CA ARG A 234 18.69 23.45 3.86
C ARG A 234 19.40 22.62 2.79
N ILE A 235 18.60 21.89 2.02
CA ILE A 235 19.03 21.23 0.78
C ILE A 235 19.05 22.30 -0.31
N THR A 236 20.17 22.43 -1.02
CA THR A 236 20.37 23.37 -2.15
C THR A 236 20.19 22.66 -3.50
N GLY A 237 20.28 21.34 -3.52
CA GLY A 237 20.11 20.56 -4.73
C GLY A 237 20.33 19.06 -4.49
N VAL A 238 20.01 18.28 -5.49
CA VAL A 238 20.20 16.83 -5.51
C VAL A 238 21.09 16.47 -6.68
N GLN A 239 22.25 15.88 -6.40
CA GLN A 239 23.10 15.29 -7.43
C GLN A 239 22.46 13.98 -7.89
N THR A 240 22.24 13.89 -9.18
CA THR A 240 21.63 12.71 -9.81
C THR A 240 22.56 12.12 -10.86
N THR A 241 22.23 10.94 -11.40
CA THR A 241 22.93 10.35 -12.55
C THR A 241 22.85 11.20 -13.82
N ARG A 242 21.98 12.23 -13.86
CA ARG A 242 21.81 13.17 -14.97
C ARG A 242 22.23 14.61 -14.64
N GLY A 243 23.01 14.78 -13.57
CA GLY A 243 23.51 16.08 -13.13
C GLY A 243 22.76 16.63 -11.90
N LEU A 244 23.06 17.88 -11.57
CA LEU A 244 22.51 18.56 -10.42
C LEU A 244 21.10 19.08 -10.70
N HIS A 245 20.15 18.73 -9.83
CA HIS A 245 18.77 19.21 -9.86
C HIS A 245 18.49 20.10 -8.64
N LYS A 246 17.99 21.31 -8.87
CA LYS A 246 17.70 22.30 -7.83
C LYS A 246 16.19 22.48 -7.66
N ALA A 247 15.75 22.67 -6.43
CA ALA A 247 14.37 23.02 -6.08
C ALA A 247 14.33 23.77 -4.74
N ASP A 248 13.21 24.43 -4.43
CA ASP A 248 13.02 25.14 -3.17
C ASP A 248 12.74 24.15 -2.04
N HIS A 249 11.95 23.09 -2.33
CA HIS A 249 11.59 22.02 -1.41
C HIS A 249 11.74 20.64 -2.05
N PHE A 250 11.97 19.64 -1.21
CA PHE A 250 12.17 18.24 -1.62
C PHE A 250 11.21 17.33 -0.85
N VAL A 251 10.51 16.44 -1.55
CA VAL A 251 9.59 15.45 -0.99
C VAL A 251 10.16 14.05 -1.21
N LEU A 252 10.51 13.33 -0.15
CA LEU A 252 10.92 11.93 -0.22
C LEU A 252 9.69 11.03 -0.22
N ALA A 253 9.33 10.51 -1.40
CA ALA A 253 8.23 9.58 -1.64
C ALA A 253 8.70 8.23 -2.23
N GLY A 254 9.96 7.88 -2.01
CA GLY A 254 10.62 6.68 -2.53
C GLY A 254 10.24 5.37 -1.82
N GLY A 255 9.17 5.35 -1.00
CA GLY A 255 8.80 4.18 -0.23
C GLY A 255 9.92 3.75 0.73
N TRP A 256 10.35 2.47 0.66
CA TRP A 256 11.47 1.96 1.44
C TRP A 256 12.79 2.71 1.15
N GLU A 257 13.01 3.12 -0.10
CA GLU A 257 14.21 3.84 -0.53
C GLU A 257 14.35 5.22 0.13
N SER A 258 13.29 5.75 0.73
CA SER A 258 13.37 6.97 1.55
C SER A 258 14.29 6.81 2.75
N VAL A 259 14.50 5.57 3.27
CA VAL A 259 15.37 5.33 4.42
C VAL A 259 16.85 5.58 4.12
N PRO A 260 17.47 4.94 3.11
CA PRO A 260 18.86 5.23 2.78
C PRO A 260 19.07 6.69 2.33
N LEU A 261 18.12 7.32 1.63
CA LEU A 261 18.20 8.73 1.25
C LEU A 261 18.13 9.66 2.47
N ALA A 262 17.24 9.42 3.41
CA ALA A 262 17.15 10.20 4.64
C ALA A 262 18.42 10.07 5.51
N ARG A 263 19.07 8.90 5.52
CA ARG A 263 20.34 8.70 6.23
C ARG A 263 21.46 9.60 5.72
N GLN A 264 21.52 9.88 4.41
CA GLN A 264 22.49 10.83 3.84
C GLN A 264 22.32 12.25 4.42
N LEU A 265 21.12 12.59 4.86
CA LEU A 265 20.77 13.89 5.46
C LEU A 265 20.84 13.88 7.00
N GLY A 266 21.49 12.86 7.59
CA GLY A 266 21.66 12.76 9.04
C GLY A 266 20.44 12.17 9.77
N VAL A 267 19.37 11.81 9.08
CA VAL A 267 18.18 11.19 9.67
C VAL A 267 18.44 9.70 9.90
N LYS A 268 19.04 9.37 11.04
CA LYS A 268 19.51 8.00 11.35
C LYS A 268 18.41 7.00 11.66
N ARG A 269 17.21 7.47 12.09
CA ARG A 269 16.15 6.62 12.64
C ARG A 269 14.79 6.91 12.00
N LEU A 270 14.70 6.83 10.67
CA LEU A 270 13.40 6.81 10.00
C LEU A 270 12.75 5.43 10.25
N PRO A 271 11.62 5.33 11.00
CA PRO A 271 11.07 4.05 11.44
C PRO A 271 10.26 3.37 10.33
N VAL A 272 10.86 3.19 9.17
CA VAL A 272 10.26 2.49 8.02
C VAL A 272 11.08 1.26 7.72
N TYR A 273 10.40 0.09 7.62
CA TYR A 273 11.05 -1.18 7.31
C TYR A 273 10.39 -1.84 6.08
N PRO A 274 11.17 -2.52 5.21
CA PRO A 274 10.62 -3.18 4.04
C PRO A 274 9.90 -4.47 4.44
N LEU A 275 8.60 -4.53 4.22
CA LEU A 275 7.84 -5.77 4.31
C LEU A 275 7.64 -6.31 2.89
N LYS A 276 8.32 -7.40 2.57
CA LYS A 276 8.27 -8.03 1.26
C LYS A 276 6.93 -8.69 1.03
N GLY A 277 6.37 -8.48 -0.14
CA GLY A 277 5.14 -9.12 -0.60
C GLY A 277 5.25 -9.60 -2.03
N TYR A 278 4.28 -10.43 -2.42
CA TYR A 278 4.23 -11.03 -3.76
C TYR A 278 2.87 -10.81 -4.38
N SER A 279 2.83 -10.76 -5.69
CA SER A 279 1.58 -10.82 -6.44
C SER A 279 1.78 -11.56 -7.76
N LEU A 280 0.67 -11.98 -8.32
CA LEU A 280 0.55 -12.45 -9.69
C LEU A 280 -0.65 -11.79 -10.33
N THR A 281 -0.61 -11.65 -11.64
CA THR A 281 -1.73 -11.16 -12.43
C THR A 281 -2.07 -12.22 -13.45
N LEU A 282 -3.35 -12.63 -13.45
CA LEU A 282 -3.93 -13.57 -14.39
C LEU A 282 -4.68 -12.78 -15.45
N ASP A 283 -4.42 -13.05 -16.70
CA ASP A 283 -5.29 -12.59 -17.79
C ASP A 283 -6.38 -13.66 -17.99
N ALA A 284 -7.63 -13.25 -17.85
CA ALA A 284 -8.73 -14.20 -17.98
C ALA A 284 -9.14 -14.44 -19.44
N GLY A 285 -8.71 -13.59 -20.39
CA GLY A 285 -9.06 -13.72 -21.80
C GLY A 285 -10.56 -13.92 -21.99
N THR A 286 -10.95 -15.01 -22.66
CA THR A 286 -12.36 -15.37 -22.91
C THR A 286 -13.12 -15.83 -21.65
N ALA A 287 -12.43 -16.10 -20.54
CA ALA A 287 -13.01 -16.52 -19.27
C ALA A 287 -13.26 -15.35 -18.29
N ALA A 288 -13.24 -14.11 -18.77
CA ALA A 288 -13.44 -12.90 -17.94
C ALA A 288 -14.76 -12.90 -17.14
N GLU A 289 -15.80 -13.61 -17.60
CA GLU A 289 -17.06 -13.78 -16.87
C GLU A 289 -16.93 -14.66 -15.62
N GLN A 290 -15.91 -15.51 -15.55
CA GLN A 290 -15.63 -16.40 -14.42
C GLN A 290 -14.84 -15.70 -13.31
N LEU A 291 -14.30 -14.48 -13.58
CA LEU A 291 -13.61 -13.70 -12.59
C LEU A 291 -14.55 -13.28 -11.46
N PRO A 292 -14.05 -13.20 -10.21
CA PRO A 292 -14.87 -12.71 -9.10
C PRO A 292 -15.38 -11.29 -9.38
N ARG A 293 -16.64 -11.06 -9.02
CA ARG A 293 -17.30 -9.74 -9.14
C ARG A 293 -16.99 -8.86 -7.94
N VAL A 294 -16.83 -9.46 -6.77
CA VAL A 294 -16.52 -8.79 -5.50
C VAL A 294 -15.04 -8.97 -5.19
N SER A 295 -14.39 -7.96 -4.63
CA SER A 295 -13.03 -8.12 -4.10
C SER A 295 -13.02 -9.08 -2.92
N VAL A 296 -12.11 -10.06 -2.91
CA VAL A 296 -12.05 -11.09 -1.87
C VAL A 296 -10.73 -11.00 -1.11
N THR A 297 -10.79 -11.17 0.21
CA THR A 297 -9.62 -11.40 1.06
C THR A 297 -9.81 -12.69 1.83
N ASP A 298 -8.93 -13.65 1.64
CA ASP A 298 -8.83 -14.82 2.51
C ASP A 298 -7.93 -14.49 3.69
N SER A 299 -8.54 -14.31 4.87
CA SER A 299 -7.81 -13.90 6.08
C SER A 299 -6.88 -14.99 6.60
N SER A 300 -7.19 -16.26 6.35
CA SER A 300 -6.40 -17.40 6.81
C SER A 300 -5.11 -17.56 6.01
N ARG A 301 -5.18 -17.36 4.69
CA ARG A 301 -4.05 -17.43 3.76
C ARG A 301 -3.31 -16.12 3.60
N LYS A 302 -3.89 -15.01 4.08
CA LYS A 302 -3.38 -13.65 3.88
C LYS A 302 -3.21 -13.31 2.40
N VAL A 303 -4.20 -13.71 1.59
CA VAL A 303 -4.24 -13.48 0.14
C VAL A 303 -5.45 -12.63 -0.22
N VAL A 304 -5.25 -11.68 -1.11
CA VAL A 304 -6.28 -10.80 -1.65
C VAL A 304 -6.46 -11.06 -3.14
N PHE A 305 -7.70 -10.99 -3.60
CA PHE A 305 -8.12 -11.17 -4.98
C PHE A 305 -8.93 -9.95 -5.41
N ALA A 306 -8.54 -9.33 -6.51
CA ALA A 306 -9.25 -8.17 -7.05
C ALA A 306 -9.28 -8.22 -8.57
N ARG A 307 -10.46 -8.05 -9.15
CA ARG A 307 -10.60 -7.86 -10.59
C ARG A 307 -10.11 -6.47 -11.00
N ILE A 308 -9.33 -6.37 -12.07
CA ILE A 308 -8.86 -5.13 -12.69
C ILE A 308 -9.06 -5.25 -14.21
N GLY A 309 -10.15 -4.68 -14.71
CA GLY A 309 -10.60 -4.92 -16.09
C GLY A 309 -10.93 -6.41 -16.31
N GLU A 310 -10.25 -7.04 -17.26
CA GLU A 310 -10.37 -8.46 -17.58
C GLU A 310 -9.31 -9.34 -16.92
N ARG A 311 -8.60 -8.81 -15.93
CA ARG A 311 -7.53 -9.50 -15.22
C ARG A 311 -7.88 -9.70 -13.74
N LEU A 312 -7.34 -10.76 -13.16
CA LEU A 312 -7.35 -10.99 -11.71
C LEU A 312 -5.98 -10.66 -11.11
N ARG A 313 -5.95 -9.74 -10.17
CA ARG A 313 -4.79 -9.51 -9.31
C ARG A 313 -4.92 -10.37 -8.07
N VAL A 314 -3.90 -11.18 -7.83
CA VAL A 314 -3.74 -11.96 -6.60
C VAL A 314 -2.49 -11.46 -5.89
N ALA A 315 -2.62 -11.05 -4.64
CA ALA A 315 -1.49 -10.55 -3.86
C ALA A 315 -1.55 -11.09 -2.43
N GLY A 316 -0.39 -11.34 -1.85
CA GLY A 316 -0.36 -11.90 -0.51
C GLY A 316 1.03 -11.92 0.10
N MET A 317 1.10 -12.59 1.25
CA MET A 317 2.30 -12.81 2.05
C MET A 317 2.93 -11.54 2.60
N VAL A 318 3.61 -11.71 3.71
CA VAL A 318 4.41 -10.66 4.35
C VAL A 318 5.70 -11.29 4.86
N GLU A 319 6.83 -10.83 4.37
CA GLU A 319 8.13 -11.30 4.82
C GLU A 319 8.97 -10.16 5.38
N ILE A 320 9.57 -10.38 6.54
CA ILE A 320 10.52 -9.49 7.21
C ILE A 320 11.91 -10.02 6.92
N VAL A 321 12.45 -9.71 5.75
CA VAL A 321 13.67 -10.31 5.21
C VAL A 321 14.73 -9.28 4.79
N GLY A 322 14.54 -8.02 5.18
CA GLY A 322 15.36 -6.90 4.74
C GLY A 322 15.09 -6.52 3.28
N ASP A 323 16.07 -5.93 2.61
CA ASP A 323 15.98 -5.53 1.20
C ASP A 323 16.27 -6.71 0.24
N ASP A 324 15.60 -7.84 0.47
CA ASP A 324 15.67 -8.99 -0.42
C ASP A 324 14.70 -8.80 -1.59
N ARG A 325 15.23 -8.46 -2.77
CA ARG A 325 14.46 -8.17 -3.99
C ARG A 325 14.28 -9.39 -4.91
N ALA A 326 14.81 -10.54 -4.54
CA ALA A 326 14.69 -11.75 -5.35
C ALA A 326 13.23 -12.21 -5.44
N LEU A 327 12.80 -12.60 -6.63
CA LEU A 327 11.51 -13.24 -6.83
C LEU A 327 11.63 -14.72 -6.46
N HIS A 328 10.96 -15.14 -5.37
CA HIS A 328 10.97 -16.54 -4.92
C HIS A 328 9.79 -17.30 -5.55
N LEU A 329 10.10 -18.26 -6.42
CA LEU A 329 9.09 -19.00 -7.18
C LEU A 329 8.19 -19.89 -6.29
N ASP A 330 8.71 -20.39 -5.16
CA ASP A 330 7.91 -21.13 -4.18
C ASP A 330 6.79 -20.27 -3.58
N ARG A 331 7.04 -18.97 -3.42
CA ARG A 331 6.02 -18.01 -2.96
C ARG A 331 4.95 -17.74 -4.01
N ILE A 332 5.37 -17.65 -5.27
CA ILE A 332 4.43 -17.55 -6.41
C ILE A 332 3.59 -18.83 -6.53
N GLY A 333 4.21 -20.00 -6.36
CA GLY A 333 3.51 -21.30 -6.33
C GLY A 333 2.40 -21.33 -5.27
N ARG A 334 2.65 -20.79 -4.07
CA ARG A 334 1.61 -20.70 -3.02
C ARG A 334 0.46 -19.74 -3.38
N LEU A 335 0.72 -18.65 -4.09
CA LEU A 335 -0.35 -17.78 -4.58
C LEU A 335 -1.18 -18.49 -5.66
N ARG A 336 -0.54 -19.25 -6.56
CA ARG A 336 -1.24 -20.09 -7.55
C ARG A 336 -2.15 -21.12 -6.85
N GLU A 337 -1.59 -21.84 -5.88
CA GLU A 337 -2.32 -22.83 -5.10
C GLU A 337 -3.52 -22.22 -4.38
N ALA A 338 -3.33 -21.07 -3.69
CA ALA A 338 -4.41 -20.36 -3.03
C ALA A 338 -5.49 -19.92 -4.03
N THR A 339 -5.10 -19.48 -5.22
CA THR A 339 -6.05 -19.09 -6.27
C THR A 339 -6.86 -20.30 -6.75
N HIS A 340 -6.20 -21.41 -7.02
CA HIS A 340 -6.87 -22.63 -7.46
C HIS A 340 -7.84 -23.19 -6.40
N GLN A 341 -7.49 -23.09 -5.12
CA GLN A 341 -8.36 -23.52 -4.03
C GLN A 341 -9.59 -22.64 -3.88
N VAL A 342 -9.44 -21.31 -4.02
CA VAL A 342 -10.56 -20.35 -3.85
C VAL A 342 -11.41 -20.26 -5.11
N PHE A 343 -10.79 -20.34 -6.29
CA PHE A 343 -11.42 -20.20 -7.60
C PHE A 343 -10.99 -21.34 -8.54
N PRO A 344 -11.43 -22.58 -8.29
CA PRO A 344 -11.00 -23.75 -9.08
C PRO A 344 -11.44 -23.72 -10.54
N GLN A 345 -12.44 -22.89 -10.86
CA GLN A 345 -12.93 -22.69 -12.23
C GLN A 345 -12.00 -21.84 -13.11
N LEU A 346 -11.03 -21.12 -12.49
CA LEU A 346 -10.09 -20.29 -13.24
C LEU A 346 -8.93 -21.17 -13.75
N ASP A 347 -8.72 -21.17 -15.04
CA ASP A 347 -7.51 -21.74 -15.64
C ASP A 347 -6.34 -20.78 -15.37
N ILE A 348 -5.36 -21.28 -14.63
CA ILE A 348 -4.17 -20.51 -14.27
C ILE A 348 -3.07 -20.89 -15.25
N ALA A 349 -3.00 -20.15 -16.36
CA ALA A 349 -1.97 -20.32 -17.38
C ALA A 349 -0.55 -20.19 -16.77
N ASP A 350 0.45 -20.73 -17.49
CA ASP A 350 1.85 -20.69 -17.02
C ASP A 350 2.53 -19.35 -17.28
N ASP A 351 1.96 -18.49 -18.11
CA ASP A 351 2.48 -17.17 -18.49
C ASP A 351 2.12 -16.04 -17.51
N LEU A 352 2.02 -16.38 -16.23
CA LEU A 352 1.75 -15.43 -15.16
C LEU A 352 2.75 -14.27 -15.15
N GLN A 353 2.27 -13.08 -14.80
CA GLN A 353 3.13 -11.96 -14.51
C GLN A 353 3.41 -11.90 -12.98
N PRO A 354 4.43 -12.62 -12.50
CA PRO A 354 4.79 -12.62 -11.10
C PRO A 354 5.50 -11.31 -10.73
N TRP A 355 5.27 -10.87 -9.50
CA TRP A 355 5.89 -9.66 -8.98
C TRP A 355 6.24 -9.81 -7.50
N THR A 356 7.29 -9.12 -7.09
CA THR A 356 7.65 -8.94 -5.67
C THR A 356 8.02 -7.49 -5.41
N GLY A 357 7.79 -7.01 -4.18
CA GLY A 357 8.17 -5.66 -3.80
C GLY A 357 8.07 -5.40 -2.30
N MET A 358 8.64 -4.25 -1.91
CA MET A 358 8.84 -3.86 -0.53
C MET A 358 7.79 -2.84 -0.10
N ARG A 359 6.86 -3.25 0.77
CA ARG A 359 5.91 -2.33 1.41
C ARG A 359 6.65 -1.53 2.48
N PRO A 360 6.66 -0.19 2.42
CA PRO A 360 7.33 0.65 3.42
C PRO A 360 6.48 0.71 4.69
N ALA A 361 6.75 -0.11 5.69
CA ALA A 361 5.92 -0.22 6.88
C ALA A 361 6.52 0.53 8.06
N THR A 362 5.68 1.32 8.74
CA THR A 362 5.99 1.87 10.07
C THR A 362 5.58 0.90 11.16
N PRO A 363 6.13 1.00 12.37
CA PRO A 363 5.76 0.13 13.49
C PRO A 363 4.28 0.19 13.87
N THR A 364 3.66 1.36 13.78
CA THR A 364 2.24 1.57 14.13
C THR A 364 1.29 1.32 12.97
N GLY A 365 1.80 1.37 11.72
CA GLY A 365 0.99 1.37 10.50
C GLY A 365 0.54 2.76 10.02
N LEU A 366 0.80 3.83 10.78
CA LEU A 366 0.54 5.20 10.33
C LEU A 366 1.62 5.65 9.35
N PRO A 367 1.25 6.26 8.21
CA PRO A 367 2.24 6.85 7.30
C PRO A 367 2.92 8.07 7.94
N ILE A 368 4.11 8.37 7.46
CA ILE A 368 4.87 9.55 7.83
C ILE A 368 4.67 10.59 6.74
N THR A 369 3.96 11.66 7.08
CA THR A 369 3.65 12.80 6.21
C THR A 369 4.09 14.09 6.88
N GLY A 370 4.89 14.92 6.20
CA GLY A 370 5.34 16.20 6.72
C GLY A 370 6.83 16.30 6.95
N ARG A 371 7.26 17.28 7.76
CA ARG A 371 8.67 17.49 8.09
C ARG A 371 9.23 16.40 9.01
N MET A 372 10.49 16.07 8.79
CA MET A 372 11.22 15.17 9.70
C MET A 372 11.92 15.98 10.80
N PRO A 373 11.64 15.70 12.08
CA PRO A 373 12.40 16.34 13.17
C PRO A 373 13.90 16.08 13.04
N GLY A 374 14.71 17.13 13.12
CA GLY A 374 16.16 17.06 12.99
C GLY A 374 16.70 16.91 11.56
N GLY A 375 15.82 16.89 10.56
CA GLY A 375 16.19 16.92 9.14
C GLY A 375 16.29 18.34 8.58
N PRO A 376 16.68 18.49 7.29
CA PRO A 376 16.70 19.78 6.61
C PRO A 376 15.33 20.46 6.60
N GLN A 377 15.32 21.80 6.72
CA GLN A 377 14.08 22.57 6.85
C GLN A 377 13.16 22.50 5.62
N ASN A 378 13.70 22.21 4.45
CA ASN A 378 12.98 22.09 3.19
C ASN A 378 12.83 20.63 2.71
N LEU A 379 13.01 19.66 3.63
CA LEU A 379 12.76 18.25 3.38
C LEU A 379 11.41 17.82 3.95
N TRP A 380 10.62 17.16 3.12
CA TRP A 380 9.32 16.60 3.46
C TRP A 380 9.31 15.10 3.23
N LEU A 381 8.62 14.36 4.08
CA LEU A 381 8.49 12.93 3.99
C LEU A 381 7.07 12.55 3.55
N GLN A 382 7.00 11.57 2.66
CA GLN A 382 5.78 10.91 2.23
C GLN A 382 6.03 9.41 2.08
N THR A 383 6.11 8.69 3.20
CA THR A 383 6.48 7.28 3.22
C THR A 383 5.82 6.53 4.38
N GLY A 384 6.08 5.24 4.50
CA GLY A 384 5.59 4.45 5.63
C GLY A 384 4.15 3.97 5.51
N HIS A 385 3.55 4.03 4.33
CA HIS A 385 2.15 3.66 4.09
C HIS A 385 1.87 2.15 4.14
N GLY A 386 2.89 1.30 4.28
CA GLY A 386 2.74 -0.15 4.36
C GLY A 386 1.97 -0.74 3.18
N ALA A 387 0.97 -1.55 3.48
CA ALA A 387 0.07 -2.14 2.48
C ALA A 387 -1.03 -1.17 1.98
N LEU A 388 -1.22 -0.03 2.64
CA LEU A 388 -2.31 0.92 2.40
C LEU A 388 -1.90 2.10 1.49
N GLY A 389 -0.72 2.04 0.84
CA GLY A 389 -0.20 3.14 0.04
C GLY A 389 -1.17 3.62 -1.03
N LEU A 390 -1.82 2.72 -1.76
CA LEU A 390 -2.84 3.05 -2.75
C LEU A 390 -4.07 3.71 -2.10
N THR A 391 -4.57 3.13 -1.01
CA THR A 391 -5.75 3.62 -0.29
C THR A 391 -5.54 5.03 0.29
N LEU A 392 -4.33 5.33 0.80
CA LEU A 392 -4.07 6.54 1.59
C LEU A 392 -3.35 7.65 0.82
N ALA A 393 -2.88 7.39 -0.41
CA ALA A 393 -1.99 8.29 -1.15
C ALA A 393 -2.57 9.70 -1.32
N PHE A 394 -3.84 9.82 -1.73
CA PHE A 394 -4.46 11.11 -2.02
C PHE A 394 -4.75 11.92 -0.74
N GLY A 395 -5.17 11.27 0.34
CA GLY A 395 -5.33 11.93 1.64
C GLY A 395 -4.00 12.38 2.24
N SER A 396 -2.95 11.54 2.10
CA SER A 396 -1.60 11.90 2.52
C SER A 396 -1.04 13.08 1.71
N ALA A 397 -1.37 13.15 0.41
CA ALA A 397 -0.96 14.25 -0.45
C ALA A 397 -1.60 15.59 -0.01
N GLN A 398 -2.88 15.58 0.37
CA GLN A 398 -3.55 16.76 0.94
C GLN A 398 -2.92 17.21 2.25
N ARG A 399 -2.65 16.27 3.17
CA ARG A 399 -1.96 16.59 4.43
C ARG A 399 -0.55 17.15 4.22
N LEU A 400 0.16 16.67 3.21
CA LEU A 400 1.47 17.24 2.85
C LEU A 400 1.32 18.69 2.39
N LEU A 401 0.35 18.99 1.53
CA LEU A 401 0.08 20.34 1.05
C LEU A 401 -0.27 21.28 2.21
N GLU A 402 -1.21 20.88 3.07
CA GLU A 402 -1.59 21.66 4.26
C GLU A 402 -0.39 21.94 5.18
N ALA A 403 0.46 20.93 5.40
CA ALA A 403 1.66 21.09 6.23
C ALA A 403 2.72 22.00 5.58
N LEU A 404 2.80 22.01 4.25
CA LEU A 404 3.70 22.87 3.50
C LEU A 404 3.21 24.31 3.54
N ASP A 405 1.92 24.55 3.30
CA ASP A 405 1.31 25.88 3.35
C ASP A 405 1.41 26.52 4.76
N ALA A 406 1.23 25.72 5.81
CA ALA A 406 1.39 26.18 7.19
C ALA A 406 2.84 26.52 7.58
N ALA A 407 3.81 26.11 6.77
CA ALA A 407 5.23 26.30 7.06
C ALA A 407 5.89 27.42 6.21
N CYS A 408 5.20 27.92 5.21
CA CYS A 408 5.58 29.02 4.34
C CYS A 408 4.86 30.29 4.72
#